data_15d6db07e5d2ef54028041323b4c4ae1
#
_entry.id   15d6db07e5d2ef54028041323b4c4ae1
#
_cell.length_a   1.000
_cell.length_b   1.000
_cell.length_c   1.000
_cell.angle_alpha   90.00
_cell.angle_beta   90.00
_cell.angle_gamma   90.00
#
_symmetry.space_group_name_H-M   'P 1'
#
loop_
_entity.id
_entity.type
_entity.pdbx_description
1 polymer ?
#
loop_
_entity_poly.entity_id
_entity_poly.type
_entity_poly.pdbx_seq_one_letter_code
_entity_poly.pdbx_strand_id
1 'polypeptide(L)'
;KCDFAISGDARRIDARPHRHVAPEFLEHLLTDQVLPRCLAQRGELVVHAAGIALGPDIALFVGESGRGKSTLAGLFFRAGRTILSDDCLMLRPTPEAVRAVPIYPSLRLRPDSADALFPGDTALAPLPSYSDKPRFSIPDVSRQAAGGRVAAVYFLGDADAGRADFSIAPMAGATACIRLMEQCFQLDILDRDAVKRLLGLAGEVVARVPT
;
A
#
# COMPACT_ATOMS: atom_id res chain seq x y z
N LYS A 1 -2.35 -4.90 23.54
CA LYS A 1 -3.15 -5.76 22.64
C LYS A 1 -4.55 -5.18 22.51
N CYS A 2 -5.19 -5.38 21.36
CA CYS A 2 -6.58 -5.05 21.09
C CYS A 2 -7.21 -6.18 20.28
N ASP A 3 -8.42 -6.56 20.62
CA ASP A 3 -9.19 -7.50 19.83
C ASP A 3 -10.14 -6.71 18.93
N PHE A 4 -10.27 -7.15 17.69
CA PHE A 4 -11.18 -6.57 16.72
C PHE A 4 -12.17 -7.65 16.26
N ALA A 5 -13.46 -7.35 16.34
CA ALA A 5 -14.50 -8.16 15.74
C ALA A 5 -15.08 -7.43 14.52
N ILE A 6 -15.08 -8.11 13.39
CA ILE A 6 -15.60 -7.58 12.13
C ILE A 6 -16.91 -8.29 11.82
N SER A 7 -17.98 -7.54 11.52
CA SER A 7 -19.25 -8.13 11.08
C SER A 7 -19.09 -8.90 9.76
N GLY A 8 -19.94 -9.91 9.51
CA GLY A 8 -19.86 -10.71 8.28
C GLY A 8 -19.97 -9.90 6.98
N ASP A 9 -20.69 -8.76 7.00
CA ASP A 9 -20.80 -7.82 5.89
C ASP A 9 -19.68 -6.77 5.86
N ALA A 10 -18.72 -6.84 6.79
CA ALA A 10 -17.61 -5.92 7.00
C ALA A 10 -18.02 -4.43 7.11
N ARG A 11 -19.22 -4.15 7.61
CA ARG A 11 -19.72 -2.78 7.81
C ARG A 11 -19.53 -2.27 9.23
N ARG A 12 -19.24 -3.17 10.16
CA ARG A 12 -19.04 -2.84 11.57
C ARG A 12 -17.75 -3.46 12.06
N ILE A 13 -16.98 -2.66 12.77
CA ILE A 13 -15.76 -3.06 13.46
C ILE A 13 -15.95 -2.71 14.94
N ASP A 14 -15.91 -3.71 15.80
CA ASP A 14 -15.91 -3.54 17.25
C ASP A 14 -14.47 -3.71 17.75
N ALA A 15 -13.91 -2.67 18.34
CA ALA A 15 -12.59 -2.70 18.94
C ALA A 15 -12.71 -2.88 20.46
N ARG A 16 -11.99 -3.85 21.02
CA ARG A 16 -11.91 -4.11 22.46
C ARG A 16 -10.46 -4.00 22.92
N PRO A 17 -10.01 -2.78 23.27
CA PRO A 17 -8.66 -2.59 23.74
C PRO A 17 -8.46 -3.27 25.10
N HIS A 18 -7.34 -3.95 25.25
CA HIS A 18 -6.87 -4.38 26.56
C HIS A 18 -6.41 -3.16 27.35
N ARG A 19 -6.28 -3.31 28.69
CA ARG A 19 -5.90 -2.19 29.56
C ARG A 19 -4.64 -1.48 29.03
N HIS A 20 -4.63 -0.17 29.11
CA HIS A 20 -3.50 0.70 28.78
C HIS A 20 -3.05 0.75 27.32
N VAL A 21 -3.97 0.58 26.38
CA VAL A 21 -3.67 0.84 24.97
C VAL A 21 -3.88 2.33 24.68
N ALA A 22 -2.83 3.00 24.21
CA ALA A 22 -2.92 4.39 23.80
C ALA A 22 -3.86 4.55 22.58
N PRO A 23 -4.68 5.61 22.51
CA PRO A 23 -5.60 5.83 21.40
C PRO A 23 -4.90 5.84 20.03
N GLU A 24 -3.73 6.44 19.94
CA GLU A 24 -2.93 6.54 18.72
C GLU A 24 -2.48 5.16 18.22
N PHE A 25 -2.14 4.27 19.16
CA PHE A 25 -1.80 2.89 18.85
C PHE A 25 -3.01 2.10 18.32
N LEU A 26 -4.19 2.35 18.91
CA LEU A 26 -5.43 1.72 18.46
C LEU A 26 -5.81 2.20 17.05
N GLU A 27 -5.73 3.50 16.81
CA GLU A 27 -5.96 4.09 15.49
C GLU A 27 -5.01 3.49 14.45
N HIS A 28 -3.74 3.36 14.79
CA HIS A 28 -2.74 2.78 13.90
C HIS A 28 -3.05 1.31 13.57
N LEU A 29 -3.40 0.49 14.58
CA LEU A 29 -3.81 -0.90 14.35
C LEU A 29 -5.05 -0.99 13.46
N LEU A 30 -6.03 -0.13 13.72
CA LEU A 30 -7.27 -0.08 12.97
C LEU A 30 -7.02 0.23 11.49
N THR A 31 -6.26 1.29 11.22
CA THR A 31 -5.98 1.75 9.85
C THR A 31 -5.08 0.80 9.09
N ASP A 32 -4.06 0.25 9.74
CA ASP A 32 -2.98 -0.50 9.13
C ASP A 32 -3.32 -1.99 8.94
N GLN A 33 -4.03 -2.58 9.91
CA GLN A 33 -4.28 -4.02 9.92
C GLN A 33 -5.73 -4.39 9.67
N VAL A 34 -6.67 -3.62 10.21
CA VAL A 34 -8.07 -4.02 10.23
C VAL A 34 -8.81 -3.49 9.01
N LEU A 35 -8.71 -2.20 8.74
CA LEU A 35 -9.44 -1.54 7.66
C LEU A 35 -9.13 -2.13 6.26
N PRO A 36 -7.86 -2.42 5.89
CA PRO A 36 -7.56 -3.06 4.61
C PRO A 36 -8.25 -4.42 4.44
N ARG A 37 -8.28 -5.21 5.51
CA ARG A 37 -8.93 -6.53 5.51
C ARG A 37 -10.45 -6.45 5.44
N CYS A 38 -11.03 -5.45 6.11
CA CYS A 38 -12.47 -5.18 6.00
C CYS A 38 -12.87 -4.80 4.58
N LEU A 39 -12.08 -3.96 3.93
CA LEU A 39 -12.32 -3.57 2.54
C LEU A 39 -12.18 -4.77 1.59
N ALA A 40 -11.17 -5.61 1.80
CA ALA A 40 -10.99 -6.85 1.03
C ALA A 40 -12.19 -7.82 1.22
N GLN A 41 -12.71 -7.94 2.45
CA GLN A 41 -13.92 -8.75 2.72
C GLN A 41 -15.15 -8.20 1.99
N ARG A 42 -15.22 -6.90 1.78
CA ARG A 42 -16.27 -6.26 0.96
C ARG A 42 -16.07 -6.41 -0.54
N GLY A 43 -15.04 -7.13 -0.97
CA GLY A 43 -14.73 -7.40 -2.37
C GLY A 43 -13.88 -6.34 -3.06
N GLU A 44 -13.30 -5.39 -2.32
CA GLU A 44 -12.36 -4.43 -2.88
C GLU A 44 -10.98 -5.07 -3.09
N LEU A 45 -10.31 -4.73 -4.19
CA LEU A 45 -8.93 -5.16 -4.44
C LEU A 45 -7.98 -4.23 -3.67
N VAL A 46 -7.57 -4.66 -2.51
CA VAL A 46 -6.66 -3.91 -1.63
C VAL A 46 -5.28 -4.53 -1.68
N VAL A 47 -4.27 -3.73 -2.01
CA VAL A 47 -2.89 -4.21 -2.23
C VAL A 47 -1.89 -3.50 -1.35
N HIS A 48 -0.87 -4.25 -0.93
CA HIS A 48 0.31 -3.71 -0.27
C HIS A 48 1.27 -3.15 -1.34
N ALA A 49 1.16 -1.86 -1.61
CA ALA A 49 1.89 -1.18 -2.67
C ALA A 49 2.21 0.26 -2.29
N ALA A 50 3.25 0.82 -2.93
CA ALA A 50 3.47 2.26 -2.92
C ALA A 50 2.88 2.89 -4.18
N GLY A 51 2.11 3.96 -4.02
CA GLY A 51 1.53 4.75 -5.10
C GLY A 51 2.16 6.13 -5.16
N ILE A 52 2.72 6.45 -6.32
CA ILE A 52 3.48 7.70 -6.54
C ILE A 52 2.85 8.45 -7.71
N ALA A 53 2.55 9.72 -7.50
CA ALA A 53 2.02 10.57 -8.56
C ALA A 53 3.13 11.00 -9.55
N LEU A 54 2.92 10.70 -10.80
CA LEU A 54 3.74 11.12 -11.92
C LEU A 54 2.88 12.01 -12.85
N GLY A 55 2.77 13.29 -12.50
CA GLY A 55 1.82 14.19 -13.13
C GLY A 55 0.36 13.82 -12.76
N PRO A 56 -0.54 13.62 -13.74
CA PRO A 56 -1.93 13.26 -13.47
C PRO A 56 -2.13 11.76 -13.15
N ASP A 57 -1.13 10.95 -13.39
CA ASP A 57 -1.19 9.50 -13.29
C ASP A 57 -0.42 8.96 -12.09
N ILE A 58 -0.68 7.70 -11.75
CA ILE A 58 -0.07 7.01 -10.63
C ILE A 58 0.80 5.86 -11.15
N ALA A 59 2.05 5.81 -10.70
CA ALA A 59 2.88 4.62 -10.77
C ALA A 59 2.71 3.81 -9.48
N LEU A 60 2.48 2.51 -9.61
CA LEU A 60 2.42 1.58 -8.48
C LEU A 60 3.72 0.79 -8.39
N PHE A 61 4.24 0.65 -7.17
CA PHE A 61 5.38 -0.20 -6.86
C PHE A 61 4.93 -1.30 -5.90
N VAL A 62 4.97 -2.51 -6.39
CA VAL A 62 4.47 -3.73 -5.74
C VAL A 62 5.64 -4.66 -5.43
N GLY A 63 5.59 -5.41 -4.35
CA GLY A 63 6.63 -6.38 -4.00
C GLY A 63 6.59 -6.73 -2.52
N GLU A 64 7.35 -7.74 -2.13
CA GLU A 64 7.42 -8.22 -0.75
C GLU A 64 7.91 -7.15 0.22
N SER A 65 7.66 -7.39 1.51
CA SER A 65 8.23 -6.53 2.56
C SER A 65 9.76 -6.55 2.50
N GLY A 66 10.39 -5.38 2.63
CA GLY A 66 11.85 -5.27 2.58
C GLY A 66 12.43 -5.03 1.17
N ARG A 67 11.64 -5.11 0.10
CA ARG A 67 12.11 -4.86 -1.29
C ARG A 67 12.31 -3.38 -1.64
N GLY A 68 12.24 -2.48 -0.68
CA GLY A 68 12.55 -1.06 -0.90
C GLY A 68 11.38 -0.18 -1.36
N LYS A 69 10.11 -0.66 -1.34
CA LYS A 69 8.94 0.17 -1.72
C LYS A 69 8.91 1.51 -0.98
N SER A 70 8.98 1.48 0.34
CA SER A 70 8.93 2.70 1.17
C SER A 70 10.17 3.58 0.97
N THR A 71 11.36 3.00 0.79
CA THR A 71 12.58 3.74 0.49
C THR A 71 12.47 4.45 -0.86
N LEU A 72 11.93 3.75 -1.86
CA LEU A 72 11.67 4.34 -3.18
C LEU A 72 10.61 5.45 -3.09
N ALA A 73 9.53 5.24 -2.35
CA ALA A 73 8.54 6.29 -2.08
C ALA A 73 9.18 7.51 -1.39
N GLY A 74 10.05 7.30 -0.41
CA GLY A 74 10.82 8.36 0.25
C GLY A 74 11.72 9.13 -0.70
N LEU A 75 12.40 8.45 -1.62
CA LEU A 75 13.20 9.09 -2.68
C LEU A 75 12.36 9.98 -3.59
N PHE A 76 11.22 9.50 -4.04
CA PHE A 76 10.29 10.29 -4.85
C PHE A 76 9.71 11.48 -4.08
N PHE A 77 9.37 11.28 -2.80
CA PHE A 77 8.92 12.37 -1.93
C PHE A 77 9.98 13.45 -1.77
N ARG A 78 11.23 13.06 -1.51
CA ARG A 78 12.38 13.97 -1.47
C ARG A 78 12.60 14.71 -2.80
N ALA A 79 12.29 14.08 -3.93
CA ALA A 79 12.32 14.71 -5.26
C ALA A 79 11.08 15.57 -5.56
N GLY A 80 10.25 15.89 -4.56
CA GLY A 80 9.06 16.74 -4.69
C GLY A 80 7.87 16.07 -5.35
N ARG A 81 7.83 14.71 -5.41
CA ARG A 81 6.68 13.98 -5.94
C ARG A 81 5.68 13.69 -4.83
N THR A 82 4.41 13.71 -5.17
CA THR A 82 3.35 13.35 -4.23
C THR A 82 3.24 11.84 -4.09
N ILE A 83 3.20 11.38 -2.84
CA ILE A 83 2.99 9.97 -2.50
C ILE A 83 1.54 9.80 -2.06
N LEU A 84 0.82 8.86 -2.63
CA LEU A 84 -0.53 8.53 -2.21
C LEU A 84 -0.49 7.74 -0.89
N SER A 85 0.27 6.69 -0.88
CA SER A 85 0.56 5.82 0.25
C SER A 85 1.75 4.93 -0.13
N ASP A 86 2.51 4.47 0.84
CA ASP A 86 3.59 3.48 0.64
C ASP A 86 3.24 2.09 1.17
N ASP A 87 2.01 1.92 1.67
CA ASP A 87 1.62 0.71 2.38
C ASP A 87 0.33 0.09 1.85
N CYS A 88 -0.74 0.87 1.66
CA CYS A 88 -2.05 0.32 1.37
C CYS A 88 -2.85 1.16 0.36
N LEU A 89 -3.17 0.54 -0.75
CA LEU A 89 -3.93 1.14 -1.84
C LEU A 89 -5.07 0.22 -2.26
N MET A 90 -6.19 0.81 -2.62
CA MET A 90 -7.30 0.11 -3.25
C MET A 90 -7.22 0.35 -4.76
N LEU A 91 -7.28 -0.73 -5.54
CA LEU A 91 -7.31 -0.69 -6.99
C LEU A 91 -8.73 -0.92 -7.48
N ARG A 92 -9.25 0.02 -8.23
CA ARG A 92 -10.61 -0.04 -8.79
C ARG A 92 -10.56 0.01 -10.30
N PRO A 93 -10.80 -1.12 -10.98
CA PRO A 93 -11.12 -1.09 -12.41
C PRO A 93 -12.44 -0.35 -12.63
N THR A 94 -12.43 0.64 -13.52
CA THR A 94 -13.63 1.34 -14.01
C THR A 94 -13.70 1.17 -15.53
N PRO A 95 -14.80 1.49 -16.22
CA PRO A 95 -14.84 1.40 -17.68
C PRO A 95 -13.69 2.12 -18.38
N GLU A 96 -13.28 3.28 -17.86
CA GLU A 96 -12.30 4.18 -18.47
C GLU A 96 -10.85 3.81 -18.11
N ALA A 97 -10.61 3.36 -16.87
CA ALA A 97 -9.26 3.15 -16.36
C ALA A 97 -9.23 2.26 -15.10
N VAL A 98 -8.03 1.85 -14.70
CA VAL A 98 -7.79 1.37 -13.34
C VAL A 98 -7.40 2.57 -12.48
N ARG A 99 -8.07 2.75 -11.36
CA ARG A 99 -7.78 3.82 -10.41
C ARG A 99 -7.13 3.28 -9.14
N ALA A 100 -6.10 3.96 -8.65
CA ALA A 100 -5.54 3.73 -7.33
C ALA A 100 -6.13 4.76 -6.36
N VAL A 101 -6.66 4.29 -5.23
CA VAL A 101 -7.23 5.11 -4.16
C VAL A 101 -6.49 4.81 -2.86
N PRO A 102 -5.88 5.79 -2.19
CA PRO A 102 -5.24 5.54 -0.90
C PRO A 102 -6.32 5.24 0.15
N ILE A 103 -6.08 4.22 0.96
CA ILE A 103 -6.94 3.92 2.12
C ILE A 103 -6.62 4.91 3.23
N TYR A 104 -5.35 5.17 3.40
CA TYR A 104 -4.82 6.25 4.24
C TYR A 104 -3.47 6.71 3.67
N PRO A 105 -3.15 8.00 3.79
CA PRO A 105 -1.85 8.50 3.39
C PRO A 105 -0.79 8.03 4.40
N SER A 106 0.30 7.48 3.90
CA SER A 106 1.40 7.05 4.76
C SER A 106 2.73 7.10 4.03
N LEU A 107 3.78 7.37 4.79
CA LEU A 107 5.17 7.09 4.44
C LEU A 107 5.82 6.46 5.67
N ARG A 108 6.24 5.21 5.54
CA ARG A 108 6.81 4.41 6.63
C ARG A 108 8.24 4.04 6.26
N LEU A 109 9.18 4.66 6.90
CA LEU A 109 10.60 4.41 6.67
C LEU A 109 11.22 3.71 7.88
N ARG A 110 12.19 2.85 7.63
CA ARG A 110 13.08 2.41 8.70
C ARG A 110 13.95 3.58 9.15
N PRO A 111 14.42 3.60 10.40
CA PRO A 111 15.25 4.69 10.90
C PRO A 111 16.48 4.96 10.02
N ASP A 112 17.19 3.91 9.62
CA ASP A 112 18.35 4.00 8.72
C ASP A 112 18.01 4.65 7.35
N SER A 113 16.86 4.30 6.80
CA SER A 113 16.38 4.89 5.54
C SER A 113 15.90 6.33 5.74
N ALA A 114 15.27 6.63 6.88
CA ALA A 114 14.82 7.98 7.20
C ALA A 114 16.02 8.92 7.38
N ASP A 115 17.04 8.49 8.15
CA ASP A 115 18.26 9.26 8.38
C ASP A 115 19.03 9.51 7.08
N ALA A 116 19.10 8.49 6.21
CA ALA A 116 19.78 8.61 4.92
C ALA A 116 19.05 9.54 3.93
N LEU A 117 17.71 9.51 3.92
CA LEU A 117 16.90 10.29 2.99
C LEU A 117 16.66 11.72 3.47
N PHE A 118 16.52 11.91 4.79
CA PHE A 118 16.09 13.17 5.40
C PHE A 118 17.01 13.56 6.59
N PRO A 119 18.31 13.70 6.39
CA PRO A 119 19.25 13.97 7.46
C PRO A 119 18.91 15.32 8.12
N GLY A 120 18.58 15.29 9.42
CA GLY A 120 18.28 16.50 10.21
C GLY A 120 16.96 17.19 9.85
N ASP A 121 16.10 16.58 9.06
CA ASP A 121 14.80 17.16 8.72
C ASP A 121 13.79 16.92 9.83
N THR A 122 13.42 18.00 10.53
CA THR A 122 12.41 18.00 11.58
C THR A 122 10.97 18.13 11.07
N ALA A 123 10.79 18.40 9.77
CA ALA A 123 9.46 18.55 9.17
C ALA A 123 8.73 17.20 9.04
N LEU A 124 9.48 16.09 9.05
CA LEU A 124 8.95 14.74 9.08
C LEU A 124 8.93 14.23 10.52
N ALA A 125 8.02 14.77 11.34
CA ALA A 125 7.83 14.24 12.68
C ALA A 125 7.30 12.80 12.64
N PRO A 126 7.93 11.85 13.35
CA PRO A 126 7.41 10.49 13.43
C PRO A 126 6.08 10.48 14.18
N LEU A 127 5.09 9.80 13.62
CA LEU A 127 3.83 9.52 14.29
C LEU A 127 3.98 8.29 15.21
N PRO A 128 3.19 8.19 16.29
CA PRO A 128 3.15 7.00 17.12
C PRO A 128 2.94 5.74 16.29
N SER A 129 3.77 4.73 16.53
CA SER A 129 3.73 3.47 15.80
C SER A 129 3.93 2.30 16.77
N TYR A 130 3.31 1.16 16.44
CA TYR A 130 3.52 -0.10 17.17
C TYR A 130 4.68 -0.92 16.56
N SER A 131 5.27 -0.44 15.49
CA SER A 131 6.36 -1.12 14.78
C SER A 131 7.67 -0.34 14.88
N ASP A 132 8.76 -1.02 14.56
CA ASP A 132 10.10 -0.45 14.41
C ASP A 132 10.25 0.49 13.20
N LYS A 133 9.20 0.60 12.37
CA LYS A 133 9.12 1.55 11.27
C LYS A 133 8.28 2.74 11.68
N PRO A 134 8.86 3.87 12.03
CA PRO A 134 8.10 5.07 12.30
C PRO A 134 7.29 5.48 11.07
N ARG A 135 6.09 5.98 11.32
CA ARG A 135 5.21 6.57 10.32
C ARG A 135 5.48 8.06 10.31
N PHE A 136 5.55 8.62 9.12
CA PHE A 136 5.69 10.06 8.95
C PHE A 136 4.38 10.66 8.44
N SER A 137 4.04 11.84 8.92
CA SER A 137 2.95 12.62 8.33
C SER A 137 3.42 13.16 6.98
N ILE A 138 2.65 12.89 5.92
CA ILE A 138 2.92 13.45 4.60
C ILE A 138 2.09 14.74 4.47
N PRO A 139 2.73 15.91 4.37
CA PRO A 139 2.00 17.15 4.11
C PRO A 139 1.28 17.08 2.75
N ASP A 140 0.08 17.64 2.70
CA ASP A 140 -0.68 17.92 1.47
C ASP A 140 -1.16 16.71 0.63
N VAL A 141 -1.49 15.59 1.28
CA VAL A 141 -2.14 14.44 0.61
C VAL A 141 -3.61 14.73 0.26
N SER A 142 -4.17 15.81 0.82
CA SER A 142 -5.58 16.18 0.63
C SER A 142 -5.98 16.40 -0.83
N ARG A 143 -5.04 16.84 -1.68
CA ARG A 143 -5.28 17.04 -3.12
C ARG A 143 -5.40 15.76 -3.92
N GLN A 144 -4.92 14.62 -3.40
CA GLN A 144 -4.97 13.33 -4.08
C GLN A 144 -5.73 12.25 -3.30
N ALA A 145 -6.50 12.65 -2.28
CA ALA A 145 -7.40 11.72 -1.55
C ALA A 145 -8.38 11.01 -2.49
N ALA A 146 -8.69 11.59 -3.64
CA ALA A 146 -9.52 10.98 -4.68
C ALA A 146 -8.79 9.88 -5.50
N GLY A 147 -7.50 9.71 -5.28
CA GLY A 147 -6.67 8.79 -6.06
C GLY A 147 -6.44 9.27 -7.50
N GLY A 148 -5.88 8.39 -8.34
CA GLY A 148 -5.57 8.70 -9.73
C GLY A 148 -5.61 7.48 -10.64
N ARG A 149 -5.50 7.70 -11.95
CA ARG A 149 -5.37 6.64 -12.95
C ARG A 149 -4.02 5.94 -12.80
N VAL A 150 -4.01 4.64 -12.79
CA VAL A 150 -2.77 3.84 -12.76
C VAL A 150 -2.20 3.81 -14.19
N ALA A 151 -0.97 4.32 -14.34
CA ALA A 151 -0.25 4.30 -15.61
C ALA A 151 0.57 3.03 -15.80
N ALA A 152 1.17 2.53 -14.71
CA ALA A 152 1.97 1.31 -14.73
C ALA A 152 2.05 0.67 -13.35
N VAL A 153 2.29 -0.64 -13.32
CA VAL A 153 2.60 -1.40 -12.11
C VAL A 153 4.02 -1.96 -12.24
N TYR A 154 4.90 -1.57 -11.33
CA TYR A 154 6.27 -2.04 -11.24
C TYR A 154 6.40 -3.07 -10.12
N PHE A 155 6.80 -4.28 -10.46
CA PHE A 155 7.09 -5.33 -9.48
C PHE A 155 8.56 -5.27 -9.10
N LEU A 156 8.82 -4.95 -7.84
CA LEU A 156 10.19 -4.90 -7.31
C LEU A 156 10.69 -6.32 -7.11
N GLY A 157 11.77 -6.66 -7.81
CA GLY A 157 12.46 -7.93 -7.71
C GLY A 157 13.50 -7.95 -6.59
N ASP A 158 14.28 -9.02 -6.56
CA ASP A 158 15.45 -9.13 -5.71
C ASP A 158 16.51 -8.13 -6.14
N ALA A 159 17.10 -7.44 -5.16
CA ALA A 159 18.33 -6.74 -5.40
C ALA A 159 19.42 -7.80 -5.61
N ASP A 160 19.93 -7.92 -6.83
CA ASP A 160 21.17 -8.69 -7.07
C ASP A 160 22.30 -7.99 -6.31
N ALA A 161 22.74 -8.59 -5.22
CA ALA A 161 23.86 -8.10 -4.44
C ALA A 161 25.11 -8.06 -5.34
N GLY A 162 25.49 -6.86 -5.77
CA GLY A 162 26.67 -6.63 -6.61
C GLY A 162 26.44 -6.02 -7.98
N ARG A 163 25.19 -5.82 -8.43
CA ARG A 163 24.89 -5.04 -9.64
C ARG A 163 24.51 -3.61 -9.28
N ALA A 164 25.27 -2.66 -9.77
CA ALA A 164 24.95 -1.25 -9.66
C ALA A 164 23.82 -0.82 -10.60
N ASP A 165 23.48 -1.68 -11.58
CA ASP A 165 22.52 -1.36 -12.62
C ASP A 165 21.14 -1.94 -12.26
N PHE A 166 20.11 -1.10 -12.39
CA PHE A 166 18.73 -1.57 -12.36
C PHE A 166 18.24 -1.76 -13.81
N SER A 167 17.33 -2.71 -13.99
CA SER A 167 16.67 -2.94 -15.27
C SER A 167 15.16 -2.95 -15.10
N ILE A 168 14.45 -2.49 -16.10
CA ILE A 168 12.99 -2.58 -16.19
C ILE A 168 12.68 -3.44 -17.40
N ALA A 169 11.90 -4.49 -17.19
CA ALA A 169 11.47 -5.39 -18.27
C ALA A 169 9.97 -5.65 -18.15
N PRO A 170 9.25 -5.80 -19.25
CA PRO A 170 7.83 -6.18 -19.23
C PRO A 170 7.64 -7.53 -18.54
N MET A 171 6.56 -7.65 -17.77
CA MET A 171 6.20 -8.90 -17.10
C MET A 171 4.98 -9.53 -17.79
N ALA A 172 5.01 -10.86 -17.98
CA ALA A 172 3.88 -11.58 -18.51
C ALA A 172 2.64 -11.46 -17.62
N GLY A 173 1.46 -11.20 -18.20
CA GLY A 173 0.23 -10.91 -17.46
C GLY A 173 -0.14 -11.97 -16.41
N ALA A 174 0.06 -13.26 -16.70
CA ALA A 174 -0.19 -14.32 -15.73
C ALA A 174 0.75 -14.21 -14.49
N THR A 175 2.04 -13.95 -14.71
CA THR A 175 3.01 -13.74 -13.64
C THR A 175 2.70 -12.47 -12.86
N ALA A 176 2.36 -11.39 -13.54
CA ALA A 176 1.97 -10.14 -12.92
C ALA A 176 0.72 -10.30 -12.05
N CYS A 177 -0.29 -11.05 -12.54
CA CYS A 177 -1.50 -11.36 -11.79
C CYS A 177 -1.18 -12.12 -10.49
N ILE A 178 -0.36 -13.16 -10.55
CA ILE A 178 0.04 -13.94 -9.37
C ILE A 178 0.78 -13.03 -8.37
N ARG A 179 1.77 -12.28 -8.84
CA ARG A 179 2.53 -11.37 -7.97
C ARG A 179 1.67 -10.26 -7.35
N LEU A 180 0.66 -9.78 -8.07
CA LEU A 180 -0.30 -8.82 -7.51
C LEU A 180 -1.14 -9.47 -6.43
N MET A 181 -1.63 -10.69 -6.66
CA MET A 181 -2.41 -11.47 -5.69
C MET A 181 -1.65 -11.76 -4.39
N GLU A 182 -0.35 -12.04 -4.49
CA GLU A 182 0.52 -12.27 -3.32
C GLU A 182 0.60 -11.04 -2.40
N GLN A 183 0.35 -9.86 -2.92
CA GLN A 183 0.36 -8.60 -2.18
C GLN A 183 -1.03 -8.09 -1.81
N CYS A 184 -2.09 -8.87 -2.09
CA CYS A 184 -3.46 -8.50 -1.72
C CYS A 184 -3.71 -8.76 -0.24
N PHE A 185 -4.42 -7.82 0.39
CA PHE A 185 -4.99 -8.07 1.71
C PHE A 185 -6.17 -9.03 1.59
N GLN A 186 -6.18 -10.03 2.45
CA GLN A 186 -7.26 -11.00 2.56
C GLN A 186 -7.55 -11.24 4.04
N LEU A 187 -8.82 -11.40 4.39
CA LEU A 187 -9.22 -11.75 5.74
C LEU A 187 -9.22 -13.27 5.93
N ASP A 188 -9.81 -13.97 4.97
CA ASP A 188 -9.85 -15.44 4.94
C ASP A 188 -9.37 -15.95 3.58
N ILE A 189 -8.21 -16.59 3.58
CA ILE A 189 -7.60 -17.19 2.40
C ILE A 189 -8.29 -18.49 1.98
N LEU A 190 -9.14 -19.04 2.82
CA LEU A 190 -9.90 -20.28 2.54
C LEU A 190 -11.26 -19.97 1.89
N ASP A 191 -11.72 -18.72 1.90
CA ASP A 191 -12.91 -18.29 1.17
C ASP A 191 -12.62 -18.28 -0.34
N ARG A 192 -12.98 -19.39 -0.99
CA ARG A 192 -12.74 -19.61 -2.42
C ARG A 192 -13.44 -18.57 -3.30
N ASP A 193 -14.61 -18.10 -2.91
CA ASP A 193 -15.37 -17.11 -3.68
C ASP A 193 -14.73 -15.74 -3.56
N ALA A 194 -14.25 -15.35 -2.39
CA ALA A 194 -13.48 -14.13 -2.20
C ALA A 194 -12.18 -14.17 -3.01
N VAL A 195 -11.41 -15.27 -2.95
CA VAL A 195 -10.17 -15.45 -3.72
C VAL A 195 -10.45 -15.38 -5.22
N LYS A 196 -11.51 -16.02 -5.71
CA LYS A 196 -11.90 -15.98 -7.12
C LYS A 196 -12.28 -14.58 -7.59
N ARG A 197 -13.01 -13.80 -6.77
CA ARG A 197 -13.33 -12.40 -7.06
C ARG A 197 -12.07 -11.54 -7.15
N LEU A 198 -11.17 -11.66 -6.17
CA LEU A 198 -9.91 -10.92 -6.17
C LEU A 198 -9.02 -11.28 -7.36
N LEU A 199 -8.96 -12.56 -7.74
CA LEU A 199 -8.24 -13.01 -8.93
C LEU A 199 -8.83 -12.37 -10.21
N GLY A 200 -10.15 -12.28 -10.31
CA GLY A 200 -10.81 -11.58 -11.42
C GLY A 200 -10.41 -10.11 -11.50
N LEU A 201 -10.48 -9.39 -10.39
CA LEU A 201 -10.08 -7.98 -10.31
C LEU A 201 -8.58 -7.77 -10.61
N ALA A 202 -7.71 -8.62 -10.07
CA ALA A 202 -6.28 -8.58 -10.37
C ALA A 202 -6.00 -8.84 -11.84
N GLY A 203 -6.73 -9.80 -12.46
CA GLY A 203 -6.68 -10.06 -13.89
C GLY A 203 -7.08 -8.85 -14.73
N GLU A 204 -8.15 -8.15 -14.34
CA GLU A 204 -8.57 -6.90 -15.02
C GLU A 204 -7.50 -5.81 -14.90
N VAL A 205 -6.85 -5.66 -13.74
CA VAL A 205 -5.77 -4.69 -13.55
C VAL A 205 -4.63 -4.97 -14.52
N VAL A 206 -4.08 -6.19 -14.51
CA VAL A 206 -2.91 -6.53 -15.33
C VAL A 206 -3.22 -6.62 -16.82
N ALA A 207 -4.46 -6.84 -17.22
CA ALA A 207 -4.88 -6.80 -18.61
C ALA A 207 -4.95 -5.37 -19.19
N ARG A 208 -5.08 -4.35 -18.33
CA ARG A 208 -5.36 -2.97 -18.72
C ARG A 208 -4.25 -1.99 -18.37
N VAL A 209 -3.33 -2.40 -17.53
CA VAL A 209 -2.22 -1.55 -17.05
C VAL A 209 -0.90 -2.23 -17.40
N PRO A 210 0.06 -1.52 -18.02
CA PRO A 210 1.42 -2.03 -18.25
C PRO A 210 2.06 -2.54 -16.97
N THR A 211 2.67 -3.73 -17.06
CA THR A 211 3.35 -4.40 -15.95
C THR A 211 4.76 -4.81 -16.33
#